data_c7182c3863b36ff2415a04af43b80737
#
_entry.id   c7182c3863b36ff2415a04af43b80737
#
_cell.length_a   1.000
_cell.length_b   1.000
_cell.length_c   1.000
_cell.angle_alpha   90.00
_cell.angle_beta   90.00
_cell.angle_gamma   90.00
#
_symmetry.space_group_name_H-M   'P 1'
#
loop_
_entity.id
_entity.type
_entity.pdbx_description
1 polymer ?
#
loop_
_entity_poly.entity_id
_entity_poly.type
_entity_poly.pdbx_seq_one_letter_code
_entity_poly.pdbx_strand_id
1 'polypeptide(L)'
;MSYGDVLLVPNRSPVDSRRTVDLSTQLTPNIALETPLVSAAMDTVTEADLAIALGEAGGIGTIHRFLTVDEQAREVTTAAETGVPVAAAVGINEDYVGRASALLEAGADVLVVDVAHGHLERTLEATERLRATFPDAELIVGNVATKEGVEDLAEAGADGVKVGIGPGSHCTTRKVAGAGVPQLTAVDDCADAGERLGVTIIADGGIRTSGDAVKALMAGADTVMLGSLFAGTEEGPGEVLEVDGVRYKRSRGMATTAAAERRSDKDEDVRADEGVEGLTPYKGPVADVAAEFCAGIRSGLSYCGGHTLSEAREKAEFIRVAASAKEREGAHTDDEWETISVDSVDKAAVGTDD
;
A
#
# COMPACT_ATOMS: atom_id res chain seq x y z
N MET A 1 -17.68 -6.60 1.56
CA MET A 1 -16.90 -7.75 1.02
C MET A 1 -15.41 -7.42 1.08
N SER A 2 -14.56 -8.41 1.34
CA SER A 2 -13.11 -8.32 1.23
C SER A 2 -12.66 -8.80 -0.15
N TYR A 3 -11.42 -8.57 -0.55
CA TYR A 3 -10.90 -9.01 -1.86
C TYR A 3 -11.03 -10.53 -2.08
N GLY A 4 -10.93 -11.32 -1.01
CA GLY A 4 -11.10 -12.77 -1.08
C GLY A 4 -12.53 -13.26 -1.30
N ASP A 5 -13.55 -12.40 -1.20
CA ASP A 5 -14.94 -12.77 -1.33
C ASP A 5 -15.46 -12.71 -2.77
N VAL A 6 -14.64 -12.20 -3.69
CA VAL A 6 -15.01 -11.97 -5.09
C VAL A 6 -13.92 -12.39 -6.07
N LEU A 7 -14.34 -12.62 -7.31
CA LEU A 7 -13.48 -12.68 -8.49
C LEU A 7 -13.97 -11.65 -9.51
N LEU A 8 -13.09 -11.29 -10.44
CA LEU A 8 -13.44 -10.49 -11.62
C LEU A 8 -13.88 -11.45 -12.73
N VAL A 9 -14.99 -11.12 -13.38
CA VAL A 9 -15.49 -11.90 -14.52
C VAL A 9 -14.64 -11.58 -15.75
N PRO A 10 -14.03 -12.58 -16.43
CA PRO A 10 -13.28 -12.33 -17.63
C PRO A 10 -14.18 -11.82 -18.77
N ASN A 11 -13.77 -10.69 -19.37
CA ASN A 11 -14.51 -10.05 -20.46
C ASN A 11 -13.82 -10.26 -21.80
N ARG A 12 -14.57 -10.02 -22.91
CA ARG A 12 -13.95 -9.94 -24.24
C ARG A 12 -12.89 -8.84 -24.25
N SER A 13 -11.64 -9.25 -24.50
CA SER A 13 -10.47 -8.38 -24.40
C SER A 13 -9.91 -8.05 -25.78
N PRO A 14 -9.60 -6.76 -26.05
CA PRO A 14 -8.83 -6.36 -27.22
C PRO A 14 -7.33 -6.45 -26.98
N VAL A 15 -6.88 -6.87 -25.80
CA VAL A 15 -5.49 -6.89 -25.38
C VAL A 15 -4.79 -8.12 -25.94
N ASP A 16 -4.02 -7.98 -27.03
CA ASP A 16 -3.26 -9.06 -27.65
C ASP A 16 -2.00 -9.41 -26.84
N SER A 17 -1.43 -8.44 -26.14
CA SER A 17 -0.22 -8.62 -25.33
C SER A 17 -0.32 -7.84 -24.02
N ARG A 18 -0.08 -8.50 -22.88
CA ARG A 18 -0.01 -7.85 -21.57
C ARG A 18 1.07 -6.77 -21.48
N ARG A 19 2.07 -6.79 -22.37
CA ARG A 19 3.13 -5.78 -22.46
C ARG A 19 2.61 -4.40 -22.92
N THR A 20 1.46 -4.37 -23.60
CA THR A 20 0.84 -3.13 -24.07
C THR A 20 -0.14 -2.53 -23.04
N VAL A 21 -0.30 -3.16 -21.89
CA VAL A 21 -1.14 -2.63 -20.80
C VAL A 21 -0.37 -1.57 -20.04
N ASP A 22 -0.93 -0.37 -20.01
CA ASP A 22 -0.44 0.78 -19.29
C ASP A 22 -1.00 0.78 -17.85
N LEU A 23 -0.12 0.92 -16.86
CA LEU A 23 -0.47 0.98 -15.45
C LEU A 23 -0.41 2.40 -14.89
N SER A 24 -0.13 3.40 -15.73
CA SER A 24 -0.06 4.80 -15.29
C SER A 24 -1.38 5.24 -14.62
N THR A 25 -1.24 6.04 -13.57
CA THR A 25 -2.34 6.49 -12.73
C THR A 25 -2.01 7.81 -12.05
N GLN A 26 -3.01 8.39 -11.37
CA GLN A 26 -2.81 9.56 -10.53
C GLN A 26 -2.68 9.16 -9.06
N LEU A 27 -1.65 9.65 -8.39
CA LEU A 27 -1.51 9.57 -6.94
C LEU A 27 -2.32 10.68 -6.25
N THR A 28 -2.23 11.88 -6.82
CA THR A 28 -3.03 13.06 -6.53
C THR A 28 -3.41 13.70 -7.87
N PRO A 29 -4.31 14.68 -7.91
CA PRO A 29 -4.66 15.34 -9.17
C PRO A 29 -3.47 15.91 -9.95
N ASN A 30 -2.36 16.22 -9.28
CA ASN A 30 -1.19 16.85 -9.89
C ASN A 30 0.04 15.92 -9.98
N ILE A 31 0.01 14.74 -9.36
CA ILE A 31 1.14 13.78 -9.38
C ILE A 31 0.70 12.48 -10.05
N ALA A 32 1.31 12.19 -11.20
CA ALA A 32 1.14 10.93 -11.92
C ALA A 32 2.24 9.93 -11.55
N LEU A 33 1.89 8.64 -11.54
CA LEU A 33 2.81 7.52 -11.37
C LEU A 33 2.76 6.60 -12.59
N GLU A 34 3.87 5.94 -12.94
CA GLU A 34 3.92 4.94 -14.01
C GLU A 34 3.31 3.60 -13.58
N THR A 35 3.31 3.32 -12.26
CA THR A 35 2.70 2.13 -11.67
C THR A 35 1.85 2.51 -10.46
N PRO A 36 0.73 1.81 -10.17
CA PRO A 36 -0.16 2.17 -9.07
C PRO A 36 0.35 1.74 -7.69
N LEU A 37 1.66 1.70 -7.49
CA LEU A 37 2.30 1.16 -6.31
C LEU A 37 2.77 2.28 -5.37
N VAL A 38 2.28 2.23 -4.13
CA VAL A 38 2.70 3.12 -3.03
C VAL A 38 3.22 2.25 -1.89
N SER A 39 4.37 2.57 -1.30
CA SER A 39 4.81 1.86 -0.10
C SER A 39 4.26 2.49 1.18
N ALA A 40 3.96 1.66 2.16
CA ALA A 40 3.38 2.10 3.43
C ALA A 40 4.40 2.83 4.32
N ALA A 41 3.93 3.85 5.04
CA ALA A 41 4.71 4.66 5.98
C ALA A 41 5.00 3.90 7.28
N MET A 42 5.76 2.80 7.19
CA MET A 42 6.07 1.92 8.32
C MET A 42 7.59 1.84 8.52
N ASP A 43 8.02 1.84 9.78
CA ASP A 43 9.45 1.81 10.17
C ASP A 43 10.19 0.50 9.86
N THR A 44 9.48 -0.48 9.34
CA THR A 44 10.02 -1.75 8.81
C THR A 44 9.74 -1.91 7.31
N VAL A 45 9.35 -0.83 6.63
CA VAL A 45 9.02 -0.84 5.20
C VAL A 45 9.74 0.27 4.44
N THR A 46 9.54 1.55 4.78
CA THR A 46 9.96 2.65 3.90
C THR A 46 10.86 3.66 4.59
N GLU A 47 12.13 3.61 4.25
CA GLU A 47 13.14 4.67 4.39
C GLU A 47 13.66 5.04 2.98
N ALA A 48 14.72 5.82 2.88
CA ALA A 48 15.23 6.36 1.61
C ALA A 48 15.51 5.28 0.55
N ASP A 49 16.21 4.20 0.90
CA ASP A 49 16.62 3.17 -0.05
C ASP A 49 15.41 2.54 -0.75
N LEU A 50 14.36 2.20 0.02
CA LEU A 50 13.14 1.64 -0.56
C LEU A 50 12.37 2.70 -1.36
N ALA A 51 12.31 3.95 -0.89
CA ALA A 51 11.64 5.02 -1.60
C ALA A 51 12.28 5.26 -2.98
N ILE A 52 13.62 5.25 -3.06
CA ILE A 52 14.39 5.35 -4.31
C ILE A 52 14.07 4.18 -5.24
N ALA A 53 14.24 2.94 -4.76
CA ALA A 53 14.05 1.75 -5.60
C ALA A 53 12.61 1.61 -6.12
N LEU A 54 11.60 1.98 -5.30
CA LEU A 54 10.21 1.97 -5.75
C LEU A 54 9.90 3.13 -6.71
N GLY A 55 10.49 4.32 -6.51
CA GLY A 55 10.39 5.45 -7.42
C GLY A 55 10.99 5.12 -8.79
N GLU A 56 12.17 4.49 -8.84
CA GLU A 56 12.79 3.98 -10.08
C GLU A 56 11.94 2.91 -10.78
N ALA A 57 11.13 2.15 -10.02
CA ALA A 57 10.15 1.20 -10.56
C ALA A 57 8.81 1.86 -10.97
N GLY A 58 8.72 3.20 -10.95
CA GLY A 58 7.57 3.98 -11.39
C GLY A 58 6.47 4.15 -10.36
N GLY A 59 6.70 3.74 -9.11
CA GLY A 59 5.81 3.97 -7.95
C GLY A 59 6.26 5.13 -7.09
N ILE A 60 5.87 5.15 -5.81
CA ILE A 60 6.31 6.14 -4.82
C ILE A 60 6.47 5.53 -3.44
N GLY A 61 7.56 5.91 -2.75
CA GLY A 61 7.79 5.56 -1.35
C GLY A 61 7.24 6.60 -0.39
N THR A 62 6.57 6.14 0.70
CA THR A 62 6.14 7.03 1.79
C THR A 62 7.05 6.86 3.00
N ILE A 63 7.96 7.79 3.23
CA ILE A 63 8.92 7.75 4.34
C ILE A 63 8.17 7.95 5.67
N HIS A 64 8.39 7.04 6.60
CA HIS A 64 7.65 7.00 7.87
C HIS A 64 8.05 8.12 8.84
N ARG A 65 7.15 8.45 9.78
CA ARG A 65 7.32 9.53 10.79
C ARG A 65 7.86 9.06 12.15
N PHE A 66 8.28 7.81 12.30
CA PHE A 66 8.83 7.23 13.54
C PHE A 66 10.33 7.54 13.71
N LEU A 67 10.77 8.63 13.12
CA LEU A 67 12.06 9.27 13.17
C LEU A 67 11.91 10.66 13.80
N THR A 68 12.99 11.23 14.30
CA THR A 68 13.01 12.67 14.59
C THR A 68 12.78 13.46 13.30
N VAL A 69 12.39 14.74 13.42
CA VAL A 69 12.17 15.59 12.23
C VAL A 69 13.42 15.66 11.37
N ASP A 70 14.59 15.84 11.99
CA ASP A 70 15.87 15.93 11.29
C ASP A 70 16.28 14.61 10.62
N GLU A 71 15.99 13.46 11.22
CA GLU A 71 16.26 12.16 10.63
C GLU A 71 15.35 11.92 9.44
N GLN A 72 14.05 12.15 9.58
CA GLN A 72 13.09 11.99 8.49
C GLN A 72 13.39 12.94 7.32
N ALA A 73 13.75 14.19 7.59
CA ALA A 73 14.16 15.15 6.57
C ALA A 73 15.41 14.70 5.81
N ARG A 74 16.39 14.06 6.49
CA ARG A 74 17.55 13.47 5.81
C ARG A 74 17.19 12.32 4.89
N GLU A 75 16.30 11.41 5.33
CA GLU A 75 15.79 10.33 4.48
C GLU A 75 15.09 10.89 3.23
N VAL A 76 14.24 11.92 3.41
CA VAL A 76 13.57 12.61 2.29
C VAL A 76 14.59 13.25 1.35
N THR A 77 15.58 13.99 1.87
CA THR A 77 16.62 14.61 1.04
C THR A 77 17.39 13.58 0.23
N THR A 78 17.78 12.45 0.88
CA THR A 78 18.51 11.37 0.21
C THR A 78 17.72 10.81 -0.97
N ALA A 79 16.42 10.61 -0.81
CA ALA A 79 15.57 10.10 -1.89
C ALA A 79 15.33 11.18 -2.97
N ALA A 80 15.00 12.42 -2.57
CA ALA A 80 14.72 13.51 -3.50
C ALA A 80 15.91 13.88 -4.40
N GLU A 81 17.16 13.80 -3.88
CA GLU A 81 18.38 14.04 -4.66
C GLU A 81 18.56 13.09 -5.86
N THR A 82 17.91 11.94 -5.86
CA THR A 82 17.91 11.00 -7.00
C THR A 82 16.94 11.38 -8.11
N GLY A 83 16.00 12.29 -7.83
CA GLY A 83 14.99 12.77 -8.77
C GLY A 83 13.74 11.89 -8.85
N VAL A 84 13.59 10.90 -7.98
CA VAL A 84 12.35 10.13 -7.85
C VAL A 84 11.31 10.89 -7.02
N PRO A 85 9.99 10.67 -7.24
CA PRO A 85 8.96 11.27 -6.39
C PRO A 85 9.02 10.68 -4.97
N VAL A 86 8.86 11.53 -3.96
CA VAL A 86 8.95 11.15 -2.54
C VAL A 86 7.74 11.64 -1.76
N ALA A 87 7.09 10.73 -1.05
CA ALA A 87 6.06 11.05 -0.06
C ALA A 87 6.62 10.93 1.36
N ALA A 88 6.14 11.77 2.28
CA ALA A 88 6.58 11.75 3.67
C ALA A 88 5.40 11.85 4.64
N ALA A 89 5.38 10.97 5.64
CA ALA A 89 4.31 10.91 6.62
C ALA A 89 4.43 11.97 7.71
N VAL A 90 3.30 12.55 8.12
CA VAL A 90 3.15 13.43 9.28
C VAL A 90 2.03 12.91 10.20
N GLY A 91 2.13 13.22 11.49
CA GLY A 91 1.07 12.96 12.47
C GLY A 91 0.18 14.18 12.70
N ILE A 92 -0.60 14.12 13.80
CA ILE A 92 -1.48 15.23 14.22
C ILE A 92 -1.30 15.59 15.70
N ASN A 93 -0.39 14.94 16.42
CA ASN A 93 -0.23 15.08 17.88
C ASN A 93 0.95 15.96 18.30
N GLU A 94 1.97 16.08 17.47
CA GLU A 94 3.17 16.91 17.71
C GLU A 94 3.10 18.20 16.88
N ASP A 95 4.19 18.95 16.80
CA ASP A 95 4.32 20.06 15.85
C ASP A 95 4.36 19.51 14.40
N TYR A 96 3.19 19.04 13.93
CA TYR A 96 3.04 18.51 12.57
C TYR A 96 3.24 19.58 11.49
N VAL A 97 2.98 20.87 11.81
CA VAL A 97 3.23 21.98 10.88
C VAL A 97 4.73 22.22 10.70
N GLY A 98 5.48 22.24 11.80
CA GLY A 98 6.96 22.35 11.73
C GLY A 98 7.59 21.16 11.03
N ARG A 99 7.10 19.93 11.31
CA ARG A 99 7.55 18.72 10.60
C ARG A 99 7.24 18.81 9.10
N ALA A 100 6.02 19.19 8.72
CA ALA A 100 5.61 19.34 7.32
C ALA A 100 6.49 20.36 6.59
N SER A 101 6.81 21.51 7.22
CA SER A 101 7.73 22.51 6.66
C SER A 101 9.11 21.90 6.38
N ALA A 102 9.69 21.21 7.36
CA ALA A 102 11.00 20.57 7.21
C ALA A 102 11.03 19.52 6.10
N LEU A 103 9.95 18.74 5.95
CA LEU A 103 9.85 17.69 4.92
C LEU A 103 9.69 18.28 3.51
N LEU A 104 8.89 19.35 3.35
CA LEU A 104 8.78 20.08 2.09
C LEU A 104 10.09 20.76 1.71
N GLU A 105 10.78 21.38 2.67
CA GLU A 105 12.11 21.96 2.47
C GLU A 105 13.16 20.91 2.10
N ALA A 106 13.00 19.67 2.60
CA ALA A 106 13.86 18.53 2.27
C ALA A 106 13.58 17.94 0.88
N GLY A 107 12.48 18.34 0.21
CA GLY A 107 12.13 17.91 -1.14
C GLY A 107 11.03 16.85 -1.22
N ALA A 108 10.20 16.71 -0.18
CA ALA A 108 9.01 15.86 -0.30
C ALA A 108 8.01 16.46 -1.30
N ASP A 109 7.54 15.62 -2.25
CA ASP A 109 6.51 16.01 -3.22
C ASP A 109 5.11 15.90 -2.63
N VAL A 110 4.92 14.99 -1.67
CA VAL A 110 3.62 14.69 -1.05
C VAL A 110 3.76 14.59 0.47
N LEU A 111 2.88 15.26 1.18
CA LEU A 111 2.68 15.05 2.61
C LEU A 111 1.55 14.04 2.84
N VAL A 112 1.80 13.06 3.70
CA VAL A 112 0.82 12.03 4.05
C VAL A 112 0.44 12.16 5.52
N VAL A 113 -0.75 12.67 5.82
CA VAL A 113 -1.31 12.65 7.17
C VAL A 113 -1.75 11.24 7.49
N ASP A 114 -0.93 10.51 8.26
CA ASP A 114 -1.07 9.08 8.49
C ASP A 114 -1.48 8.78 9.93
N VAL A 115 -2.77 8.49 10.14
CA VAL A 115 -3.36 8.18 11.44
C VAL A 115 -4.30 6.97 11.34
N ALA A 116 -4.44 6.23 12.45
CA ALA A 116 -5.24 5.00 12.48
C ALA A 116 -6.73 5.24 12.16
N HIS A 117 -7.26 6.40 12.54
CA HIS A 117 -8.62 6.84 12.25
C HIS A 117 -8.59 8.29 11.73
N GLY A 118 -8.66 8.43 10.42
CA GLY A 118 -8.59 9.72 9.73
C GLY A 118 -9.85 10.59 9.87
N HIS A 119 -11.00 9.99 10.17
CA HIS A 119 -12.26 10.71 10.31
C HIS A 119 -12.48 11.18 11.77
N LEU A 120 -11.46 11.85 12.35
CA LEU A 120 -11.52 12.53 13.63
C LEU A 120 -11.59 14.03 13.39
N GLU A 121 -12.36 14.79 14.20
CA GLU A 121 -12.40 16.25 14.15
C GLU A 121 -11.00 16.85 14.14
N ARG A 122 -10.11 16.34 15.01
CA ARG A 122 -8.72 16.77 15.08
C ARG A 122 -7.91 16.52 13.80
N THR A 123 -8.23 15.46 13.04
CA THR A 123 -7.57 15.20 11.75
C THR A 123 -8.07 16.17 10.69
N LEU A 124 -9.35 16.48 10.67
CA LEU A 124 -9.95 17.49 9.80
C LEU A 124 -9.31 18.86 10.06
N GLU A 125 -9.29 19.32 11.32
CA GLU A 125 -8.65 20.56 11.73
C GLU A 125 -7.14 20.61 11.34
N ALA A 126 -6.43 19.48 11.49
CA ALA A 126 -5.01 19.39 11.10
C ALA A 126 -4.83 19.50 9.58
N THR A 127 -5.71 18.86 8.80
CA THR A 127 -5.72 18.92 7.34
C THR A 127 -5.99 20.34 6.84
N GLU A 128 -7.04 21.00 7.37
CA GLU A 128 -7.35 22.40 7.08
C GLU A 128 -6.16 23.32 7.39
N ARG A 129 -5.50 23.13 8.53
CA ARG A 129 -4.35 23.91 8.93
C ARG A 129 -3.14 23.69 8.02
N LEU A 130 -2.86 22.45 7.62
CA LEU A 130 -1.78 22.14 6.67
C LEU A 130 -2.08 22.78 5.31
N ARG A 131 -3.30 22.64 4.79
CA ARG A 131 -3.72 23.28 3.54
C ARG A 131 -3.62 24.79 3.60
N ALA A 132 -4.05 25.41 4.69
CA ALA A 132 -3.95 26.86 4.86
C ALA A 132 -2.50 27.34 4.98
N THR A 133 -1.59 26.54 5.55
CA THR A 133 -0.18 26.90 5.72
C THR A 133 0.63 26.61 4.44
N PHE A 134 0.33 25.53 3.74
CA PHE A 134 1.03 25.06 2.54
C PHE A 134 0.03 24.86 1.40
N PRO A 135 -0.48 25.95 0.78
CA PRO A 135 -1.58 25.87 -0.19
C PRO A 135 -1.22 25.09 -1.47
N ASP A 136 0.06 25.03 -1.82
CA ASP A 136 0.57 24.34 -3.01
C ASP A 136 1.08 22.92 -2.73
N ALA A 137 1.03 22.44 -1.47
CA ALA A 137 1.49 21.10 -1.13
C ALA A 137 0.44 20.07 -1.51
N GLU A 138 0.88 18.90 -2.03
CA GLU A 138 0.02 17.75 -2.24
C GLU A 138 -0.23 17.04 -0.92
N LEU A 139 -1.50 16.89 -0.52
CA LEU A 139 -1.91 16.31 0.76
C LEU A 139 -2.70 15.01 0.55
N ILE A 140 -2.15 13.91 1.06
CA ILE A 140 -2.87 12.64 1.21
C ILE A 140 -3.22 12.47 2.68
N VAL A 141 -4.47 12.13 2.98
CA VAL A 141 -4.94 12.01 4.37
C VAL A 141 -5.65 10.66 4.58
N GLY A 142 -5.50 10.06 5.72
CA GLY A 142 -6.19 8.82 6.09
C GLY A 142 -5.80 8.31 7.49
N ASN A 143 -6.42 7.17 7.92
CA ASN A 143 -7.27 6.31 7.08
C ASN A 143 -8.75 6.51 7.39
N VAL A 144 -9.55 6.36 6.37
CA VAL A 144 -11.02 6.30 6.48
C VAL A 144 -11.55 4.99 5.88
N ALA A 145 -12.84 4.71 6.05
CA ALA A 145 -13.48 3.53 5.47
C ALA A 145 -14.93 3.80 5.02
N THR A 146 -15.33 5.07 4.99
CA THR A 146 -16.69 5.50 4.63
C THR A 146 -16.65 6.67 3.65
N LYS A 147 -17.71 6.76 2.89
CA LYS A 147 -17.93 7.86 1.94
C LYS A 147 -17.90 9.22 2.62
N GLU A 148 -18.57 9.35 3.77
CA GLU A 148 -18.60 10.59 4.56
C GLU A 148 -17.18 11.01 4.99
N GLY A 149 -16.33 10.03 5.37
CA GLY A 149 -14.95 10.33 5.71
C GLY A 149 -14.14 10.86 4.52
N VAL A 150 -14.40 10.40 3.30
CA VAL A 150 -13.79 10.97 2.09
C VAL A 150 -14.31 12.39 1.82
N GLU A 151 -15.63 12.60 1.97
CA GLU A 151 -16.27 13.91 1.75
C GLU A 151 -15.69 14.96 2.70
N ASP A 152 -15.62 14.65 4.01
CA ASP A 152 -15.12 15.59 5.03
C ASP A 152 -13.62 15.87 4.86
N LEU A 153 -12.80 14.87 4.51
CA LEU A 153 -11.37 15.07 4.25
C LEU A 153 -11.12 15.88 2.97
N ALA A 154 -11.90 15.67 1.92
CA ALA A 154 -11.83 16.45 0.71
C ALA A 154 -12.20 17.93 0.97
N GLU A 155 -13.27 18.19 1.77
CA GLU A 155 -13.66 19.54 2.18
C GLU A 155 -12.56 20.22 3.04
N ALA A 156 -11.89 19.45 3.89
CA ALA A 156 -10.74 19.92 4.68
C ALA A 156 -9.49 20.22 3.83
N GLY A 157 -9.46 19.81 2.55
CA GLY A 157 -8.41 20.14 1.59
C GLY A 157 -7.44 19.01 1.26
N ALA A 158 -7.82 17.74 1.45
CA ALA A 158 -7.06 16.60 0.96
C ALA A 158 -7.14 16.49 -0.57
N ASP A 159 -6.02 16.15 -1.23
CA ASP A 159 -5.93 15.85 -2.66
C ASP A 159 -6.09 14.34 -2.93
N GLY A 160 -5.75 13.52 -1.96
CA GLY A 160 -5.93 12.08 -1.97
C GLY A 160 -6.33 11.54 -0.60
N VAL A 161 -7.08 10.44 -0.58
CA VAL A 161 -7.59 9.83 0.66
C VAL A 161 -7.18 8.36 0.74
N LYS A 162 -6.54 7.99 1.87
CA LYS A 162 -6.21 6.59 2.16
C LYS A 162 -7.41 5.89 2.78
N VAL A 163 -7.82 4.79 2.15
CA VAL A 163 -8.98 3.99 2.53
C VAL A 163 -8.57 2.64 3.08
N GLY A 164 -8.90 2.40 4.36
CA GLY A 164 -8.64 1.11 5.01
C GLY A 164 -8.54 1.22 6.53
N ILE A 165 -9.54 0.68 7.25
CA ILE A 165 -9.55 0.54 8.70
C ILE A 165 -9.44 -0.93 9.07
N GLY A 166 -8.25 -1.32 9.57
CA GLY A 166 -7.98 -2.67 10.05
C GLY A 166 -7.83 -3.80 9.03
N PRO A 167 -7.59 -3.56 7.71
CA PRO A 167 -7.40 -4.66 6.75
C PRO A 167 -5.96 -5.16 6.69
N GLY A 168 -4.99 -4.42 7.23
CA GLY A 168 -3.57 -4.74 7.16
C GLY A 168 -3.23 -6.08 7.83
N SER A 169 -2.21 -6.79 7.32
CA SER A 169 -1.78 -8.10 7.82
C SER A 169 -1.25 -8.07 9.26
N HIS A 170 -0.72 -6.93 9.69
CA HIS A 170 -0.22 -6.72 11.05
C HIS A 170 -1.23 -5.97 11.95
N CYS A 171 -2.41 -5.62 11.44
CA CYS A 171 -3.40 -4.83 12.16
C CYS A 171 -4.40 -5.74 12.88
N THR A 172 -4.64 -5.47 14.18
CA THR A 172 -5.63 -6.17 15.00
C THR A 172 -6.80 -5.29 15.43
N THR A 173 -6.91 -4.06 14.92
CA THR A 173 -7.97 -3.09 15.25
C THR A 173 -9.37 -3.70 15.18
N ARG A 174 -9.68 -4.49 14.16
CA ARG A 174 -10.99 -5.15 14.03
C ARG A 174 -11.29 -6.13 15.15
N LYS A 175 -10.26 -6.73 15.77
CA LYS A 175 -10.41 -7.65 16.90
C LYS A 175 -10.46 -6.90 18.23
N VAL A 176 -9.68 -5.85 18.37
CA VAL A 176 -9.51 -5.09 19.62
C VAL A 176 -10.61 -4.06 19.78
N ALA A 177 -10.81 -3.20 18.77
CA ALA A 177 -11.79 -2.13 18.79
C ALA A 177 -13.16 -2.53 18.22
N GLY A 178 -13.25 -3.64 17.48
CA GLY A 178 -14.47 -4.05 16.78
C GLY A 178 -14.88 -3.13 15.62
N ALA A 179 -14.02 -2.18 15.26
CA ALA A 179 -14.26 -1.20 14.20
C ALA A 179 -13.59 -1.62 12.88
N GLY A 180 -14.21 -1.27 11.76
CA GLY A 180 -13.66 -1.52 10.42
C GLY A 180 -14.72 -1.86 9.39
N VAL A 181 -14.36 -1.71 8.12
CA VAL A 181 -15.19 -2.10 6.97
C VAL A 181 -14.41 -3.13 6.14
N PRO A 182 -15.03 -4.18 5.60
CA PRO A 182 -14.35 -5.08 4.66
C PRO A 182 -13.81 -4.31 3.47
N GLN A 183 -12.54 -4.54 3.10
CA GLN A 183 -11.74 -3.60 2.32
C GLN A 183 -12.29 -3.33 0.91
N LEU A 184 -12.78 -4.34 0.20
CA LEU A 184 -13.38 -4.12 -1.11
C LEU A 184 -14.61 -3.19 -1.03
N THR A 185 -15.48 -3.41 -0.01
CA THR A 185 -16.64 -2.55 0.22
C THR A 185 -16.20 -1.13 0.57
N ALA A 186 -15.18 -0.96 1.42
CA ALA A 186 -14.69 0.37 1.78
C ALA A 186 -14.17 1.14 0.56
N VAL A 187 -13.41 0.46 -0.32
CA VAL A 187 -12.87 1.09 -1.55
C VAL A 187 -13.99 1.46 -2.50
N ASP A 188 -14.92 0.54 -2.76
CA ASP A 188 -16.06 0.74 -3.66
C ASP A 188 -16.94 1.93 -3.20
N ASP A 189 -17.32 1.95 -1.92
CA ASP A 189 -18.13 3.03 -1.34
C ASP A 189 -17.42 4.40 -1.37
N CYS A 190 -16.08 4.40 -1.14
CA CYS A 190 -15.28 5.62 -1.11
C CYS A 190 -14.93 6.16 -2.51
N ALA A 191 -14.80 5.27 -3.51
CA ALA A 191 -14.42 5.64 -4.87
C ALA A 191 -15.43 6.60 -5.53
N ASP A 192 -16.72 6.35 -5.33
CA ASP A 192 -17.79 7.22 -5.84
C ASP A 192 -17.68 8.65 -5.29
N ALA A 193 -17.28 8.79 -4.02
CA ALA A 193 -17.08 10.11 -3.43
C ALA A 193 -15.82 10.78 -3.97
N GLY A 194 -14.73 10.01 -4.12
CA GLY A 194 -13.46 10.50 -4.68
C GLY A 194 -13.64 11.05 -6.10
N GLU A 195 -14.27 10.29 -6.98
CA GLU A 195 -14.53 10.70 -8.36
C GLU A 195 -15.37 12.00 -8.42
N ARG A 196 -16.44 12.08 -7.62
CA ARG A 196 -17.31 13.24 -7.57
C ARG A 196 -16.63 14.50 -7.06
N LEU A 197 -15.69 14.36 -6.11
CA LEU A 197 -15.01 15.48 -5.48
C LEU A 197 -13.65 15.80 -6.10
N GLY A 198 -13.18 14.97 -7.02
CA GLY A 198 -11.90 15.13 -7.70
C GLY A 198 -10.69 14.83 -6.80
N VAL A 199 -10.86 13.97 -5.77
CA VAL A 199 -9.77 13.47 -4.92
C VAL A 199 -9.48 12.02 -5.27
N THR A 200 -8.21 11.62 -5.21
CA THR A 200 -7.79 10.25 -5.52
C THR A 200 -8.01 9.32 -4.33
N ILE A 201 -8.22 8.03 -4.61
CA ILE A 201 -8.42 7.00 -3.61
C ILE A 201 -7.23 6.04 -3.58
N ILE A 202 -6.59 5.93 -2.43
CA ILE A 202 -5.48 5.01 -2.17
C ILE A 202 -6.02 3.83 -1.35
N ALA A 203 -6.08 2.64 -1.94
CA ALA A 203 -6.48 1.43 -1.21
C ALA A 203 -5.35 0.94 -0.30
N ASP A 204 -5.50 1.14 1.01
CA ASP A 204 -4.48 0.84 2.00
C ASP A 204 -4.81 -0.41 2.82
N GLY A 205 -4.02 -1.46 2.62
CA GLY A 205 -4.09 -2.72 3.35
C GLY A 205 -5.03 -3.79 2.76
N GLY A 206 -4.87 -5.01 3.27
CA GLY A 206 -5.65 -6.18 2.83
C GLY A 206 -5.20 -6.80 1.50
N ILE A 207 -4.22 -6.22 0.84
CA ILE A 207 -3.68 -6.66 -0.45
C ILE A 207 -2.53 -7.63 -0.19
N ARG A 208 -2.68 -8.87 -0.62
CA ARG A 208 -1.70 -9.95 -0.46
C ARG A 208 -1.11 -10.42 -1.79
N THR A 209 -1.86 -10.27 -2.86
CA THR A 209 -1.53 -10.71 -4.21
C THR A 209 -1.79 -9.60 -5.22
N SER A 210 -1.21 -9.71 -6.40
CA SER A 210 -1.53 -8.81 -7.52
C SER A 210 -3.02 -8.88 -7.91
N GLY A 211 -3.66 -10.06 -7.76
CA GLY A 211 -5.10 -10.20 -7.95
C GLY A 211 -5.94 -9.38 -6.97
N ASP A 212 -5.50 -9.22 -5.71
CA ASP A 212 -6.18 -8.33 -4.76
C ASP A 212 -6.00 -6.86 -5.16
N ALA A 213 -4.80 -6.47 -5.63
CA ALA A 213 -4.55 -5.13 -6.16
C ALA A 213 -5.43 -4.83 -7.37
N VAL A 214 -5.57 -5.77 -8.31
CA VAL A 214 -6.49 -5.61 -9.45
C VAL A 214 -7.92 -5.36 -8.97
N LYS A 215 -8.40 -6.13 -7.99
CA LYS A 215 -9.74 -5.92 -7.42
C LYS A 215 -9.90 -4.55 -6.77
N ALA A 216 -8.89 -4.06 -6.05
CA ALA A 216 -8.90 -2.71 -5.48
C ALA A 216 -8.99 -1.63 -6.56
N LEU A 217 -8.16 -1.74 -7.60
CA LEU A 217 -8.12 -0.81 -8.73
C LEU A 217 -9.43 -0.84 -9.53
N MET A 218 -10.00 -2.02 -9.74
CA MET A 218 -11.30 -2.16 -10.44
C MET A 218 -12.48 -1.71 -9.58
N ALA A 219 -12.36 -1.71 -8.25
CA ALA A 219 -13.34 -1.12 -7.34
C ALA A 219 -13.24 0.40 -7.23
N GLY A 220 -12.31 1.03 -7.95
CA GLY A 220 -12.20 2.47 -8.07
C GLY A 220 -11.01 3.11 -7.35
N ALA A 221 -10.13 2.33 -6.71
CA ALA A 221 -8.87 2.88 -6.22
C ALA A 221 -7.97 3.34 -7.38
N ASP A 222 -7.29 4.46 -7.20
CA ASP A 222 -6.32 4.97 -8.17
C ASP A 222 -4.95 4.36 -7.95
N THR A 223 -4.58 4.12 -6.69
CA THR A 223 -3.34 3.46 -6.28
C THR A 223 -3.57 2.48 -5.15
N VAL A 224 -2.58 1.62 -4.89
CA VAL A 224 -2.58 0.65 -3.80
C VAL A 224 -1.39 0.86 -2.88
N MET A 225 -1.63 0.98 -1.58
CA MET A 225 -0.57 1.08 -0.57
C MET A 225 -0.23 -0.31 -0.02
N LEU A 226 1.06 -0.63 -0.04
CA LEU A 226 1.59 -1.96 0.20
C LEU A 226 2.64 -1.92 1.34
N GLY A 227 2.34 -2.60 2.44
CA GLY A 227 3.26 -2.79 3.56
C GLY A 227 3.98 -4.13 3.47
N SER A 228 3.26 -5.24 3.70
CA SER A 228 3.83 -6.59 3.77
C SER A 228 4.51 -7.06 2.49
N LEU A 229 4.12 -6.54 1.31
CA LEU A 229 4.78 -6.85 0.06
C LEU A 229 6.24 -6.39 0.10
N PHE A 230 6.49 -5.17 0.55
CA PHE A 230 7.81 -4.54 0.56
C PHE A 230 8.60 -4.76 1.85
N ALA A 231 7.98 -5.17 2.96
CA ALA A 231 8.64 -5.37 4.25
C ALA A 231 9.82 -6.39 4.23
N GLY A 232 9.82 -7.34 3.29
CA GLY A 232 10.87 -8.34 3.15
C GLY A 232 11.89 -8.07 2.04
N THR A 233 11.83 -6.89 1.40
CA THR A 233 12.74 -6.54 0.29
C THR A 233 14.12 -6.13 0.79
N GLU A 234 15.10 -6.12 -0.12
CA GLU A 234 16.49 -5.80 0.19
C GLU A 234 16.62 -4.38 0.74
N GLU A 235 15.95 -3.42 0.10
CA GLU A 235 16.02 -1.99 0.42
C GLU A 235 15.12 -1.57 1.59
N GLY A 236 14.20 -2.44 2.01
CA GLY A 236 13.43 -2.19 3.24
C GLY A 236 14.32 -2.12 4.47
N PRO A 237 13.99 -1.30 5.50
CA PRO A 237 14.77 -1.16 6.72
C PRO A 237 14.98 -2.48 7.49
N GLY A 238 16.07 -2.55 8.23
CA GLY A 238 16.39 -3.66 9.12
C GLY A 238 17.27 -4.74 8.51
N GLU A 239 17.91 -5.51 9.40
CA GLU A 239 18.86 -6.55 9.05
C GLU A 239 18.17 -7.82 8.53
N VAL A 240 18.85 -8.53 7.63
CA VAL A 240 18.43 -9.87 7.20
C VAL A 240 18.80 -10.87 8.29
N LEU A 241 17.82 -11.62 8.76
CA LEU A 241 17.96 -12.69 9.75
C LEU A 241 17.90 -14.04 9.05
N GLU A 242 18.70 -14.99 9.48
CA GLU A 242 18.65 -16.38 9.01
C GLU A 242 18.11 -17.29 10.11
N VAL A 243 17.03 -18.01 9.82
CA VAL A 243 16.42 -19.00 10.72
C VAL A 243 16.24 -20.30 9.94
N ASP A 244 16.89 -21.37 10.38
CA ASP A 244 16.83 -22.71 9.75
C ASP A 244 17.19 -22.69 8.24
N GLY A 245 18.17 -21.85 7.84
CA GLY A 245 18.59 -21.72 6.45
C GLY A 245 17.68 -20.86 5.56
N VAL A 246 16.64 -20.26 6.11
CA VAL A 246 15.74 -19.34 5.43
C VAL A 246 15.98 -17.92 5.89
N ARG A 247 16.04 -16.99 4.93
CA ARG A 247 16.25 -15.55 5.21
C ARG A 247 14.93 -14.84 5.47
N TYR A 248 14.94 -13.97 6.47
CA TYR A 248 13.79 -13.15 6.89
C TYR A 248 14.21 -11.71 7.19
N LYS A 249 13.25 -10.80 7.20
CA LYS A 249 13.33 -9.48 7.84
C LYS A 249 12.26 -9.35 8.93
N ARG A 250 12.50 -8.51 9.93
CA ARG A 250 11.47 -8.17 10.94
C ARG A 250 10.44 -7.25 10.31
N SER A 251 9.18 -7.46 10.63
CA SER A 251 8.08 -6.58 10.25
C SER A 251 7.12 -6.42 11.42
N ARG A 252 6.50 -5.24 11.54
CA ARG A 252 5.54 -4.95 12.61
C ARG A 252 4.47 -3.98 12.18
N GLY A 253 3.31 -4.05 12.86
CA GLY A 253 2.26 -3.07 12.73
C GLY A 253 2.61 -1.78 13.51
N MET A 254 2.19 -0.63 12.98
CA MET A 254 2.52 0.66 13.56
C MET A 254 1.75 0.99 14.86
N ALA A 255 0.69 0.24 15.17
CA ALA A 255 -0.09 0.34 16.41
C ALA A 255 0.36 -0.68 17.47
N THR A 256 1.65 -1.09 17.48
CA THR A 256 2.25 -1.93 18.52
C THR A 256 2.94 -1.10 19.59
N THR A 257 3.07 -1.64 20.82
CA THR A 257 3.84 -1.00 21.89
C THR A 257 5.29 -0.75 21.45
N ALA A 258 5.92 -1.69 20.77
CA ALA A 258 7.28 -1.54 20.26
C ALA A 258 7.45 -0.43 19.21
N ALA A 259 6.43 -0.19 18.37
CA ALA A 259 6.42 0.95 17.46
C ALA A 259 6.18 2.27 18.24
N ALA A 260 5.28 2.25 19.23
CA ALA A 260 4.98 3.42 20.05
C ALA A 260 6.19 3.91 20.87
N GLU A 261 7.09 3.00 21.30
CA GLU A 261 8.31 3.37 22.04
C GLU A 261 9.29 4.22 21.22
N ARG A 262 9.26 4.11 19.89
CA ARG A 262 10.11 4.90 18.98
C ARG A 262 9.51 6.25 18.59
N ARG A 263 8.26 6.50 18.94
CA ARG A 263 7.59 7.77 18.61
C ARG A 263 8.07 8.89 19.51
N SER A 264 8.29 10.07 18.92
CA SER A 264 8.57 11.32 19.65
C SER A 264 7.30 11.93 20.27
N ASP A 265 6.11 11.61 19.74
CA ASP A 265 4.80 12.15 20.11
C ASP A 265 4.04 11.25 21.10
N LYS A 266 4.72 10.74 22.12
CA LYS A 266 4.13 9.84 23.12
C LYS A 266 3.01 10.49 23.91
N ASP A 267 1.78 9.95 23.79
CA ASP A 267 0.75 10.05 24.81
C ASP A 267 0.95 8.92 25.83
N GLU A 268 1.01 9.24 27.12
CA GLU A 268 1.25 8.28 28.22
C GLU A 268 0.05 7.38 28.54
N ASP A 269 -1.03 7.45 27.77
CA ASP A 269 -2.26 6.69 28.03
C ASP A 269 -2.09 5.19 27.72
N VAL A 270 -2.76 4.37 28.55
CA VAL A 270 -2.86 2.92 28.39
C VAL A 270 -3.46 2.61 27.03
N ARG A 271 -2.64 2.11 26.10
CA ARG A 271 -3.07 1.72 24.75
C ARG A 271 -3.23 0.21 24.69
N ALA A 272 -4.30 -0.24 24.03
CA ALA A 272 -4.40 -1.62 23.60
C ALA A 272 -3.47 -1.82 22.39
N ASP A 273 -2.74 -2.92 22.34
CA ASP A 273 -1.97 -3.29 21.16
C ASP A 273 -2.92 -3.64 19.99
N GLU A 274 -2.92 -2.81 18.97
CA GLU A 274 -3.71 -3.01 17.74
C GLU A 274 -2.85 -3.47 16.56
N GLY A 275 -1.71 -4.09 16.84
CA GLY A 275 -0.79 -4.64 15.86
C GLY A 275 -0.02 -5.85 16.38
N VAL A 276 0.64 -6.56 15.47
CA VAL A 276 1.53 -7.68 15.77
C VAL A 276 2.91 -7.45 15.14
N GLU A 277 3.93 -8.07 15.74
CA GLU A 277 5.28 -8.14 15.22
C GLU A 277 5.58 -9.57 14.74
N GLY A 278 6.37 -9.72 13.68
CA GLY A 278 6.71 -11.02 13.12
C GLY A 278 7.90 -10.98 12.18
N LEU A 279 8.17 -12.11 11.56
CA LEU A 279 9.19 -12.27 10.52
C LEU A 279 8.52 -12.36 9.15
N THR A 280 9.02 -11.60 8.19
CA THR A 280 8.61 -11.66 6.79
C THR A 280 9.73 -12.31 5.98
N PRO A 281 9.45 -13.31 5.13
CA PRO A 281 10.45 -13.90 4.25
C PRO A 281 11.18 -12.81 3.44
N TYR A 282 12.49 -12.96 3.30
CA TYR A 282 13.28 -12.09 2.42
C TYR A 282 12.93 -12.35 0.96
N LYS A 283 12.69 -11.29 0.19
CA LYS A 283 12.13 -11.35 -1.17
C LYS A 283 13.08 -10.86 -2.26
N GLY A 284 14.28 -10.41 -1.88
CA GLY A 284 15.22 -9.79 -2.82
C GLY A 284 14.88 -8.31 -3.13
N PRO A 285 15.41 -7.78 -4.26
CA PRO A 285 15.28 -6.37 -4.60
C PRO A 285 13.84 -5.91 -4.85
N VAL A 286 13.51 -4.67 -4.48
CA VAL A 286 12.21 -4.02 -4.75
C VAL A 286 11.87 -4.06 -6.24
N ALA A 287 12.85 -3.83 -7.11
CA ALA A 287 12.64 -3.82 -8.55
C ALA A 287 12.04 -5.13 -9.08
N ASP A 288 12.54 -6.29 -8.60
CA ASP A 288 12.05 -7.60 -9.01
C ASP A 288 10.64 -7.85 -8.47
N VAL A 289 10.41 -7.54 -7.19
CA VAL A 289 9.11 -7.69 -6.52
C VAL A 289 8.06 -6.80 -7.18
N ALA A 290 8.37 -5.54 -7.48
CA ALA A 290 7.47 -4.61 -8.16
C ALA A 290 7.18 -5.06 -9.60
N ALA A 291 8.19 -5.49 -10.34
CA ALA A 291 8.04 -5.97 -11.72
C ALA A 291 7.10 -7.20 -11.79
N GLU A 292 7.29 -8.19 -10.91
CA GLU A 292 6.42 -9.37 -10.83
C GLU A 292 4.98 -8.98 -10.46
N PHE A 293 4.83 -8.11 -9.46
CA PHE A 293 3.52 -7.66 -9.01
C PHE A 293 2.78 -6.88 -10.10
N CYS A 294 3.46 -5.97 -10.81
CA CYS A 294 2.93 -5.23 -11.96
C CYS A 294 2.57 -6.15 -13.13
N ALA A 295 3.34 -7.21 -13.38
CA ALA A 295 3.00 -8.20 -14.40
C ALA A 295 1.68 -8.90 -14.08
N GLY A 296 1.43 -9.21 -12.80
CA GLY A 296 0.15 -9.73 -12.30
C GLY A 296 -0.99 -8.74 -12.51
N ILE A 297 -0.78 -7.43 -12.22
CA ILE A 297 -1.80 -6.39 -12.44
C ILE A 297 -2.12 -6.29 -13.94
N ARG A 298 -1.11 -6.22 -14.83
CA ARG A 298 -1.32 -6.22 -16.30
C ARG A 298 -2.12 -7.43 -16.77
N SER A 299 -1.86 -8.60 -16.18
CA SER A 299 -2.65 -9.80 -16.45
C SER A 299 -4.12 -9.59 -16.09
N GLY A 300 -4.42 -9.09 -14.90
CA GLY A 300 -5.77 -8.82 -14.43
C GLY A 300 -6.52 -7.85 -15.34
N LEU A 301 -5.90 -6.72 -15.69
CA LEU A 301 -6.49 -5.73 -16.61
C LEU A 301 -6.80 -6.34 -17.97
N SER A 302 -5.91 -7.20 -18.49
CA SER A 302 -6.15 -7.89 -19.77
C SER A 302 -7.38 -8.80 -19.72
N TYR A 303 -7.64 -9.45 -18.58
CA TYR A 303 -8.86 -10.24 -18.38
C TYR A 303 -10.11 -9.36 -18.26
N CYS A 304 -10.00 -8.17 -17.67
CA CYS A 304 -11.11 -7.20 -17.65
C CYS A 304 -11.35 -6.56 -19.03
N GLY A 305 -10.41 -6.68 -19.97
CA GLY A 305 -10.54 -6.18 -21.34
C GLY A 305 -10.11 -4.73 -21.55
N GLY A 306 -9.20 -4.20 -20.71
CA GLY A 306 -8.67 -2.85 -20.81
C GLY A 306 -7.16 -2.80 -21.04
N HIS A 307 -6.70 -1.83 -21.84
CA HIS A 307 -5.29 -1.47 -21.99
C HIS A 307 -4.81 -0.50 -20.92
N THR A 308 -5.74 0.18 -20.24
CA THR A 308 -5.49 1.12 -19.14
C THR A 308 -6.35 0.75 -17.93
N LEU A 309 -6.04 1.34 -16.77
CA LEU A 309 -6.85 1.17 -15.55
C LEU A 309 -8.29 1.63 -15.78
N SER A 310 -8.50 2.79 -16.43
CA SER A 310 -9.84 3.33 -16.72
C SER A 310 -10.64 2.40 -17.63
N GLU A 311 -10.06 1.97 -18.77
CA GLU A 311 -10.74 1.06 -19.69
C GLU A 311 -11.12 -0.29 -19.06
N ALA A 312 -10.25 -0.81 -18.18
CA ALA A 312 -10.51 -2.06 -17.48
C ALA A 312 -11.61 -1.87 -16.42
N ARG A 313 -11.58 -0.76 -15.67
CA ARG A 313 -12.54 -0.40 -14.63
C ARG A 313 -13.96 -0.27 -15.20
N GLU A 314 -14.13 0.40 -16.34
CA GLU A 314 -15.44 0.56 -17.02
C GLU A 314 -16.10 -0.79 -17.39
N LYS A 315 -15.30 -1.84 -17.57
CA LYS A 315 -15.76 -3.16 -17.97
C LYS A 315 -15.77 -4.17 -16.82
N ALA A 316 -15.20 -3.79 -15.68
CA ALA A 316 -15.02 -4.70 -14.57
C ALA A 316 -16.36 -5.15 -13.98
N GLU A 317 -16.52 -6.45 -13.84
CA GLU A 317 -17.68 -7.07 -13.21
C GLU A 317 -17.20 -8.01 -12.10
N PHE A 318 -17.77 -7.87 -10.90
CA PHE A 318 -17.44 -8.71 -9.76
C PHE A 318 -18.48 -9.81 -9.58
N ILE A 319 -18.00 -11.04 -9.34
CA ILE A 319 -18.83 -12.15 -8.92
C ILE A 319 -18.44 -12.62 -7.51
N ARG A 320 -19.42 -12.87 -6.65
CA ARG A 320 -19.17 -13.44 -5.32
C ARG A 320 -18.76 -14.91 -5.43
N VAL A 321 -17.79 -15.31 -4.61
CA VAL A 321 -17.30 -16.67 -4.53
C VAL A 321 -17.71 -17.27 -3.18
N ALA A 322 -18.39 -18.41 -3.21
CA ALA A 322 -18.72 -19.16 -2.00
C ALA A 322 -17.44 -19.74 -1.37
N ALA A 323 -17.37 -19.79 -0.04
CA ALA A 323 -16.21 -20.36 0.66
C ALA A 323 -15.89 -21.79 0.19
N SER A 324 -16.92 -22.62 -0.05
CA SER A 324 -16.76 -23.98 -0.55
C SER A 324 -16.21 -24.07 -1.99
N ALA A 325 -16.48 -23.08 -2.84
CA ALA A 325 -15.87 -23.00 -4.17
C ALA A 325 -14.39 -22.64 -4.05
N LYS A 326 -14.07 -21.66 -3.19
CA LYS A 326 -12.70 -21.24 -2.95
C LYS A 326 -11.81 -22.36 -2.39
N GLU A 327 -12.36 -23.25 -1.56
CA GLU A 327 -11.64 -24.41 -1.03
C GLU A 327 -11.42 -25.51 -2.08
N ARG A 328 -12.27 -25.60 -3.08
CA ARG A 328 -12.22 -26.66 -4.12
C ARG A 328 -11.53 -26.24 -5.41
N GLU A 329 -11.47 -24.94 -5.66
CA GLU A 329 -10.93 -24.37 -6.90
C GLU A 329 -9.62 -23.65 -6.62
N GLY A 330 -8.61 -23.90 -7.41
CA GLY A 330 -7.29 -23.32 -7.27
C GLY A 330 -6.18 -24.37 -7.23
N ALA A 331 -4.94 -23.92 -7.12
CA ALA A 331 -3.80 -24.81 -6.96
C ALA A 331 -3.80 -25.37 -5.52
N HIS A 332 -3.97 -26.66 -5.39
CA HIS A 332 -3.89 -27.38 -4.12
C HIS A 332 -2.44 -27.86 -3.95
N THR A 333 -1.65 -27.13 -3.15
CA THR A 333 -0.26 -27.50 -2.84
C THR A 333 -0.16 -28.58 -1.77
N ASP A 334 -1.29 -28.88 -1.07
CA ASP A 334 -1.36 -29.85 0.02
C ASP A 334 -1.93 -31.22 -0.40
N ASP A 335 -2.42 -31.35 -1.65
CA ASP A 335 -2.82 -32.63 -2.22
C ASP A 335 -1.59 -33.36 -2.81
N GLU A 336 -1.65 -34.68 -2.96
CA GLU A 336 -0.57 -35.62 -3.29
C GLU A 336 0.28 -35.32 -4.55
N TRP A 337 0.12 -34.16 -5.18
CA TRP A 337 0.97 -33.70 -6.27
C TRP A 337 1.68 -32.40 -5.89
N GLU A 338 2.93 -32.59 -5.48
CA GLU A 338 3.86 -31.50 -5.30
C GLU A 338 3.97 -30.70 -6.62
N THR A 339 3.85 -29.37 -6.53
CA THR A 339 4.24 -28.50 -7.66
C THR A 339 5.75 -28.62 -7.81
N ILE A 340 6.19 -29.60 -8.60
CA ILE A 340 7.61 -29.76 -8.90
C ILE A 340 7.98 -28.62 -9.87
N SER A 341 8.86 -27.73 -9.44
CA SER A 341 9.43 -26.75 -10.36
C SER A 341 10.21 -27.50 -11.45
N VAL A 342 10.01 -27.12 -12.71
CA VAL A 342 10.69 -27.76 -13.85
C VAL A 342 12.22 -27.76 -13.67
N ASP A 343 12.77 -26.75 -12.99
CA ASP A 343 14.19 -26.63 -12.64
C ASP A 343 14.68 -27.70 -11.65
N SER A 344 13.80 -28.34 -10.87
CA SER A 344 14.16 -29.42 -9.97
C SER A 344 14.23 -30.81 -10.68
N VAL A 345 13.55 -30.96 -11.80
CA VAL A 345 13.55 -32.21 -12.59
C VAL A 345 14.85 -32.34 -13.39
N ASP A 346 15.36 -31.25 -13.96
CA ASP A 346 16.61 -31.26 -14.71
C ASP A 346 17.85 -31.52 -13.87
N LYS A 347 17.84 -31.14 -12.57
CA LYS A 347 18.94 -31.43 -11.65
C LYS A 347 18.98 -32.88 -11.16
N ALA A 348 17.83 -33.55 -11.12
CA ALA A 348 17.77 -34.97 -10.75
C ALA A 348 18.14 -35.91 -11.92
N ALA A 349 18.00 -35.44 -13.17
CA ALA A 349 18.33 -36.23 -14.36
C ALA A 349 19.83 -36.21 -14.74
N VAL A 350 20.64 -35.30 -14.15
CA VAL A 350 22.09 -35.16 -14.45
C VAL A 350 22.98 -35.83 -13.41
N GLY A 351 22.42 -36.43 -12.41
CA GLY A 351 23.16 -37.01 -11.28
C GLY A 351 23.02 -38.51 -11.16
N THR A 352 23.49 -39.30 -12.12
CA THR A 352 24.01 -40.68 -11.90
C THR A 352 24.64 -41.21 -13.18
N ASP A 353 25.93 -40.96 -13.34
CA ASP A 353 26.85 -41.89 -13.98
C ASP A 353 28.27 -41.45 -13.55
N ASP A 354 28.74 -42.07 -12.45
CA ASP A 354 30.13 -42.46 -12.17
C ASP A 354 30.17 -43.50 -11.08
#